data_12e41efde338a9bbdf5cb21bcc96aa00
#
_entry.id   12e41efde338a9bbdf5cb21bcc96aa00
#
_cell.length_a   1.000
_cell.length_b   1.000
_cell.length_c   1.000
_cell.angle_alpha   90.00
_cell.angle_beta   90.00
_cell.angle_gamma   90.00
#
_symmetry.space_group_name_H-M   'P 1'
#
loop_
_entity.id
_entity.type
_entity.pdbx_description
1 polymer ?
#
loop_
_entity_poly.entity_id
_entity_poly.type
_entity_poly.pdbx_seq_one_letter_code
_entity_poly.pdbx_strand_id
1 'polypeptide(L)'
;VGGQGTVVRTAQTRLAVSVVVDGLQAIAGLKVNIPLYVEVAHAEARLADIRCTGGGQGTVDVEVVPGVAEIALGNVDTTAFANFGKDPRVTKTAIVDSALLAINGSALINATNMTKTKLTFTQSDITQAKIKSVSTKDTVTTLVSSLLKNLNLDIRLLFLNIDLGGLAGIQSALANTLAAVTAPVDQLLYNVLLVLGVKIGEADVRVTDVRCQQPALVQ
;
A
#
# COMPACT_ATOMS: atom_id res chain seq x y z
N VAL A 1 28.04 0.78 -4.91
CA VAL A 1 28.95 0.04 -4.04
C VAL A 1 28.76 0.55 -2.62
N GLY A 2 28.49 -0.31 -1.66
CA GLY A 2 28.24 0.07 -0.27
C GLY A 2 28.85 -0.93 0.71
N GLY A 3 29.18 -0.45 1.90
CA GLY A 3 29.58 -1.26 3.05
C GLY A 3 28.36 -1.61 3.93
N GLN A 4 28.64 -2.26 5.06
CA GLN A 4 27.62 -2.60 6.06
C GLN A 4 26.79 -1.35 6.45
N GLY A 5 25.47 -1.50 6.52
CA GLY A 5 24.54 -0.41 6.80
C GLY A 5 24.04 0.34 5.57
N THR A 6 24.56 0.08 4.36
CA THR A 6 24.06 0.68 3.12
C THR A 6 22.61 0.25 2.86
N VAL A 7 21.77 1.22 2.49
CA VAL A 7 20.34 1.03 2.19
C VAL A 7 20.09 1.34 0.73
N VAL A 8 19.35 0.47 0.07
CA VAL A 8 18.82 0.64 -1.29
C VAL A 8 17.31 0.64 -1.22
N ARG A 9 16.67 1.55 -1.96
CA ARG A 9 15.22 1.70 -2.00
C ARG A 9 14.70 1.62 -3.42
N THR A 10 13.49 1.06 -3.59
CA THR A 10 12.76 1.10 -4.86
C THR A 10 12.05 2.45 -5.05
N ALA A 11 11.45 2.66 -6.21
CA ALA A 11 10.60 3.84 -6.45
C ALA A 11 9.31 3.79 -5.63
N GLN A 12 8.76 4.96 -5.32
CA GLN A 12 7.42 5.13 -4.76
C GLN A 12 6.42 5.40 -5.88
N THR A 13 5.18 4.98 -5.68
CA THR A 13 4.09 5.24 -6.62
C THR A 13 2.87 5.74 -5.87
N ARG A 14 2.27 6.83 -6.36
CA ARG A 14 1.01 7.39 -5.85
C ARG A 14 -0.05 7.34 -6.93
N LEU A 15 -1.21 6.81 -6.60
CA LEU A 15 -2.33 6.62 -7.52
C LEU A 15 -3.60 7.16 -6.90
N ALA A 16 -4.37 7.93 -7.67
CA ALA A 16 -5.73 8.30 -7.33
C ALA A 16 -6.69 7.63 -8.31
N VAL A 17 -7.68 6.94 -7.77
CA VAL A 17 -8.72 6.24 -8.55
C VAL A 17 -10.07 6.63 -7.99
N SER A 18 -11.02 7.02 -8.85
CA SER A 18 -12.41 7.25 -8.45
C SER A 18 -13.26 6.10 -8.98
N VAL A 19 -13.87 5.36 -8.07
CA VAL A 19 -14.83 4.29 -8.41
C VAL A 19 -16.23 4.82 -8.19
N VAL A 20 -17.05 4.73 -9.24
CA VAL A 20 -18.44 5.19 -9.21
C VAL A 20 -19.34 3.97 -9.35
N VAL A 21 -20.27 3.82 -8.43
CA VAL A 21 -21.27 2.75 -8.43
C VAL A 21 -22.65 3.38 -8.49
N ASP A 22 -23.37 3.07 -9.56
CA ASP A 22 -24.71 3.59 -9.82
C ASP A 22 -25.80 2.56 -9.44
N GLY A 23 -26.97 3.05 -9.08
CA GLY A 23 -28.18 2.25 -9.01
C GLY A 23 -28.28 1.28 -7.84
N LEU A 24 -27.61 1.55 -6.73
CA LEU A 24 -27.63 0.69 -5.57
C LEU A 24 -29.01 0.69 -4.88
N GLN A 25 -29.72 -0.43 -4.97
CA GLN A 25 -31.05 -0.63 -4.39
C GLN A 25 -31.09 -0.38 -2.89
N ALA A 26 -30.02 -0.74 -2.16
CA ALA A 26 -29.90 -0.58 -0.71
C ALA A 26 -29.97 0.89 -0.24
N ILE A 27 -29.67 1.84 -1.11
CA ILE A 27 -29.74 3.28 -0.85
C ILE A 27 -30.64 4.00 -1.86
N ALA A 28 -31.78 3.40 -2.17
CA ALA A 28 -32.80 3.97 -3.06
C ALA A 28 -32.29 4.33 -4.48
N GLY A 29 -31.35 3.55 -5.01
CA GLY A 29 -30.79 3.76 -6.35
C GLY A 29 -29.82 4.94 -6.47
N LEU A 30 -29.36 5.50 -5.35
CA LEU A 30 -28.43 6.61 -5.36
C LEU A 30 -27.04 6.20 -5.86
N LYS A 31 -26.32 7.18 -6.37
CA LYS A 31 -24.95 7.05 -6.85
C LYS A 31 -23.96 7.13 -5.68
N VAL A 32 -23.03 6.19 -5.65
CA VAL A 32 -21.91 6.19 -4.69
C VAL A 32 -20.62 6.51 -5.43
N ASN A 33 -19.90 7.49 -4.94
CA ASN A 33 -18.58 7.85 -5.41
C ASN A 33 -17.52 7.46 -4.36
N ILE A 34 -16.57 6.65 -4.75
CA ILE A 34 -15.50 6.15 -3.87
C ILE A 34 -14.16 6.65 -4.41
N PRO A 35 -13.70 7.82 -4.00
CA PRO A 35 -12.38 8.31 -4.33
C PRO A 35 -11.36 7.58 -3.46
N LEU A 36 -10.50 6.81 -4.10
CA LEU A 36 -9.43 6.04 -3.49
C LEU A 36 -8.07 6.67 -3.80
N TYR A 37 -7.26 6.77 -2.80
CA TYR A 37 -5.85 7.06 -2.90
C TYR A 37 -5.06 5.84 -2.50
N VAL A 38 -4.04 5.50 -3.29
CA VAL A 38 -3.13 4.39 -3.01
C VAL A 38 -1.71 4.92 -3.15
N GLU A 39 -0.96 4.80 -2.09
CA GLU A 39 0.48 5.01 -2.10
C GLU A 39 1.19 3.68 -1.85
N VAL A 40 2.05 3.31 -2.79
CA VAL A 40 2.99 2.20 -2.58
C VAL A 40 4.34 2.82 -2.27
N ALA A 41 4.75 2.72 -1.01
CA ALA A 41 6.05 3.16 -0.57
C ALA A 41 7.15 2.23 -1.10
N HIS A 42 8.37 2.75 -1.08
CA HIS A 42 9.55 2.00 -1.49
C HIS A 42 9.75 0.73 -0.63
N ALA A 43 10.15 -0.36 -1.27
CA ALA A 43 10.79 -1.46 -0.57
C ALA A 43 12.22 -1.05 -0.19
N GLU A 44 12.67 -1.46 0.98
CA GLU A 44 14.00 -1.16 1.50
C GLU A 44 14.80 -2.44 1.66
N ALA A 45 16.01 -2.45 1.12
CA ALA A 45 16.99 -3.49 1.33
C ALA A 45 18.22 -2.89 2.01
N ARG A 46 18.53 -3.37 3.21
CA ARG A 46 19.67 -2.93 4.01
C ARG A 46 20.73 -4.02 4.04
N LEU A 47 21.96 -3.66 3.72
CA LEU A 47 23.12 -4.53 3.89
C LEU A 47 23.40 -4.70 5.38
N ALA A 48 23.07 -5.88 5.91
CA ALA A 48 23.17 -6.18 7.34
C ALA A 48 24.58 -6.67 7.72
N ASP A 49 25.15 -7.60 6.93
CA ASP A 49 26.44 -8.19 7.22
C ASP A 49 27.17 -8.68 5.95
N ILE A 50 28.49 -8.64 5.99
CA ILE A 50 29.36 -9.22 4.96
C ILE A 50 30.37 -10.08 5.69
N ARG A 51 30.35 -11.38 5.40
CA ARG A 51 31.30 -12.35 5.95
C ARG A 51 32.18 -12.85 4.85
N CYS A 52 33.47 -12.70 5.02
CA CYS A 52 34.48 -13.17 4.11
C CYS A 52 35.19 -14.41 4.66
N THR A 53 35.19 -15.48 3.87
CA THR A 53 35.97 -16.68 4.16
C THR A 53 37.25 -16.68 3.31
N GLY A 54 38.26 -17.43 3.72
CA GLY A 54 39.52 -17.52 2.98
C GLY A 54 39.29 -17.89 1.51
N GLY A 55 40.11 -17.36 0.60
CA GLY A 55 40.00 -17.62 -0.84
C GLY A 55 39.13 -16.62 -1.63
N GLY A 56 38.77 -15.47 -1.03
CA GLY A 56 38.01 -14.42 -1.70
C GLY A 56 36.52 -14.67 -1.79
N GLN A 57 36.01 -15.72 -1.14
CA GLN A 57 34.59 -16.05 -1.08
C GLN A 57 33.88 -15.24 0.01
N GLY A 58 32.69 -14.75 -0.31
CA GLY A 58 31.88 -13.98 0.60
C GLY A 58 30.45 -14.46 0.75
N THR A 59 29.89 -14.16 1.91
CA THR A 59 28.45 -14.30 2.19
C THR A 59 27.91 -12.95 2.59
N VAL A 60 26.78 -12.57 2.01
CA VAL A 60 26.14 -11.28 2.24
C VAL A 60 24.76 -11.50 2.85
N ASP A 61 24.51 -10.87 4.00
CA ASP A 61 23.21 -10.83 4.63
C ASP A 61 22.52 -9.49 4.33
N VAL A 62 21.30 -9.56 3.84
CA VAL A 62 20.47 -8.39 3.50
C VAL A 62 19.17 -8.46 4.30
N GLU A 63 18.87 -7.43 5.06
CA GLU A 63 17.56 -7.24 5.68
C GLU A 63 16.65 -6.52 4.68
N VAL A 64 15.50 -7.11 4.40
CA VAL A 64 14.54 -6.59 3.43
C VAL A 64 13.24 -6.26 4.12
N VAL A 65 12.75 -5.06 3.86
CA VAL A 65 11.41 -4.61 4.21
C VAL A 65 10.67 -4.40 2.89
N PRO A 66 9.67 -5.21 2.57
CA PRO A 66 8.86 -5.00 1.37
C PRO A 66 8.08 -3.69 1.48
N GLY A 67 7.69 -3.12 0.33
CA GLY A 67 7.04 -1.81 0.30
C GLY A 67 5.74 -1.75 1.08
N VAL A 68 5.54 -0.65 1.78
CA VAL A 68 4.28 -0.31 2.48
C VAL A 68 3.24 0.09 1.46
N ALA A 69 2.00 -0.28 1.70
CA ALA A 69 0.88 0.35 1.01
C ALA A 69 0.09 1.22 2.01
N GLU A 70 -0.15 2.45 1.62
CA GLU A 70 -1.15 3.31 2.25
C GLU A 70 -2.35 3.40 1.34
N ILE A 71 -3.53 3.13 1.87
CA ILE A 71 -4.79 3.26 1.14
C ILE A 71 -5.69 4.22 1.92
N ALA A 72 -6.18 5.22 1.22
CA ALA A 72 -7.13 6.16 1.78
C ALA A 72 -8.38 6.29 0.91
N LEU A 73 -9.51 6.50 1.55
CA LEU A 73 -10.75 6.97 0.95
C LEU A 73 -10.95 8.42 1.38
N GLY A 74 -11.09 9.31 0.42
CA GLY A 74 -11.27 10.73 0.71
C GLY A 74 -10.69 11.62 -0.38
N ASN A 75 -10.81 12.92 -0.16
CA ASN A 75 -10.17 13.89 -1.03
C ASN A 75 -8.71 14.07 -0.62
N VAL A 76 -7.81 13.92 -1.58
CA VAL A 76 -6.37 14.05 -1.39
C VAL A 76 -5.87 15.26 -2.17
N ASP A 77 -5.00 16.05 -1.54
CA ASP A 77 -4.32 17.17 -2.18
C ASP A 77 -3.42 16.66 -3.32
N THR A 78 -3.81 16.95 -4.56
CA THR A 78 -3.09 16.52 -5.76
C THR A 78 -1.69 17.14 -5.87
N THR A 79 -1.40 18.23 -5.17
CA THR A 79 -0.05 18.83 -5.15
C THR A 79 0.96 17.90 -4.46
N ALA A 80 0.50 16.98 -3.60
CA ALA A 80 1.34 15.99 -2.97
C ALA A 80 1.83 14.90 -3.95
N PHE A 81 1.18 14.72 -5.09
CA PHE A 81 1.59 13.70 -6.08
C PHE A 81 2.95 13.99 -6.72
N ALA A 82 3.34 15.25 -6.81
CA ALA A 82 4.63 15.66 -7.35
C ALA A 82 5.73 15.74 -6.28
N ASN A 83 5.39 15.66 -5.00
CA ASN A 83 6.34 15.82 -3.90
C ASN A 83 6.21 14.69 -2.89
N PHE A 84 7.01 13.64 -3.06
CA PHE A 84 7.03 12.47 -2.17
C PHE A 84 7.53 12.76 -0.74
N GLY A 85 8.13 13.91 -0.51
CA GLY A 85 8.51 14.36 0.84
C GLY A 85 7.34 14.97 1.63
N LYS A 86 6.17 15.17 0.97
CA LYS A 86 4.99 15.73 1.60
C LYS A 86 3.94 14.64 1.79
N ASP A 87 3.49 14.49 3.03
CA ASP A 87 2.42 13.56 3.38
C ASP A 87 1.08 14.07 2.81
N PRO A 88 0.38 13.30 1.97
CA PRO A 88 -0.89 13.73 1.43
C PRO A 88 -1.95 13.73 2.54
N ARG A 89 -2.55 14.89 2.77
CA ARG A 89 -3.65 15.00 3.72
C ARG A 89 -4.92 14.46 3.11
N VAL A 90 -5.56 13.54 3.80
CA VAL A 90 -6.85 12.97 3.42
C VAL A 90 -7.95 13.71 4.17
N THR A 91 -8.88 14.29 3.42
CA THR A 91 -10.04 14.98 3.98
C THR A 91 -11.33 14.28 3.60
N LYS A 92 -12.39 14.47 4.41
CA LYS A 92 -13.71 13.92 4.10
C LYS A 92 -14.20 14.42 2.75
N THR A 93 -14.80 13.51 1.99
CA THR A 93 -15.38 13.79 0.69
C THR A 93 -16.79 13.25 0.59
N ALA A 94 -17.58 13.77 -0.34
CA ALA A 94 -18.92 13.27 -0.61
C ALA A 94 -18.84 11.88 -1.25
N ILE A 95 -19.32 10.87 -0.53
CA ILE A 95 -19.50 9.50 -0.98
C ILE A 95 -20.86 9.36 -1.66
N VAL A 96 -21.90 9.93 -1.06
CA VAL A 96 -23.23 10.07 -1.62
C VAL A 96 -23.61 11.55 -1.52
N ASP A 97 -24.08 12.10 -2.63
CA ASP A 97 -24.57 13.47 -2.68
C ASP A 97 -25.89 13.51 -3.48
N SER A 98 -26.97 13.75 -2.75
CA SER A 98 -28.30 13.86 -3.31
C SER A 98 -29.15 14.87 -2.52
N ALA A 99 -30.28 15.28 -3.08
CA ALA A 99 -31.20 16.19 -2.42
C ALA A 99 -31.81 15.64 -1.13
N LEU A 100 -31.80 14.31 -0.92
CA LEU A 100 -32.40 13.64 0.24
C LEU A 100 -31.35 13.13 1.24
N LEU A 101 -30.18 12.72 0.77
CA LEU A 101 -29.16 12.06 1.55
C LEU A 101 -27.78 12.56 1.12
N ALA A 102 -27.03 13.10 2.05
CA ALA A 102 -25.62 13.41 1.88
C ALA A 102 -24.77 12.57 2.86
N ILE A 103 -23.80 11.85 2.33
CA ILE A 103 -22.86 11.06 3.12
C ILE A 103 -21.47 11.52 2.75
N ASN A 104 -20.77 12.09 3.72
CA ASN A 104 -19.36 12.40 3.60
C ASN A 104 -18.54 11.39 4.39
N GLY A 105 -17.40 11.01 3.87
CA GLY A 105 -16.57 10.03 4.55
C GLY A 105 -15.09 10.19 4.25
N SER A 106 -14.29 9.66 5.15
CA SER A 106 -12.87 9.45 4.97
C SER A 106 -12.43 8.20 5.73
N ALA A 107 -11.43 7.52 5.20
CA ALA A 107 -10.75 6.44 5.87
C ALA A 107 -9.27 6.45 5.45
N LEU A 108 -8.41 6.02 6.35
CA LEU A 108 -6.99 5.88 6.09
C LEU A 108 -6.51 4.57 6.72
N ILE A 109 -5.75 3.82 5.96
CA ILE A 109 -5.07 2.61 6.44
C ILE A 109 -3.64 2.63 5.97
N ASN A 110 -2.76 2.42 6.93
CA ASN A 110 -1.36 2.19 6.70
C ASN A 110 -1.07 0.71 6.92
N ALA A 111 -0.70 0.00 5.86
CA ALA A 111 -0.19 -1.36 5.98
C ALA A 111 1.25 -1.31 6.52
N THR A 112 1.37 -1.18 7.84
CA THR A 112 2.67 -1.02 8.53
C THR A 112 3.25 -2.33 9.04
N ASN A 113 2.61 -3.46 8.80
CA ASN A 113 3.05 -4.74 9.36
C ASN A 113 4.24 -5.30 8.58
N MET A 114 5.40 -4.66 8.78
CA MET A 114 6.63 -4.92 8.07
C MET A 114 7.58 -5.74 8.90
N THR A 115 7.43 -7.03 8.83
CA THR A 115 8.46 -7.93 9.36
C THR A 115 9.69 -7.86 8.46
N LYS A 116 10.82 -7.45 9.02
CA LYS A 116 12.10 -7.53 8.34
C LYS A 116 12.42 -8.98 8.04
N THR A 117 12.70 -9.28 6.78
CA THR A 117 13.13 -10.62 6.35
C THR A 117 14.61 -10.58 6.04
N LYS A 118 15.35 -11.51 6.64
CA LYS A 118 16.77 -11.67 6.37
C LYS A 118 16.98 -12.60 5.18
N LEU A 119 17.68 -12.14 4.16
CA LEU A 119 18.13 -12.92 3.03
C LEU A 119 19.65 -13.09 3.10
N THR A 120 20.12 -14.32 2.98
CA THR A 120 21.55 -14.63 2.93
C THR A 120 21.94 -15.03 1.51
N PHE A 121 22.91 -14.36 0.93
CA PHE A 121 23.47 -14.66 -0.37
C PHE A 121 24.87 -15.26 -0.21
N THR A 122 25.03 -16.48 -0.69
CA THR A 122 26.34 -17.15 -0.76
C THR A 122 27.10 -16.71 -1.99
N GLN A 123 28.40 -17.00 -2.06
CA GLN A 123 29.20 -16.74 -3.28
C GLN A 123 28.59 -17.40 -4.53
N SER A 124 28.04 -18.61 -4.39
CA SER A 124 27.36 -19.30 -5.48
C SER A 124 26.11 -18.54 -5.95
N ASP A 125 25.26 -18.04 -5.01
CA ASP A 125 24.10 -17.24 -5.34
C ASP A 125 24.49 -15.97 -6.10
N ILE A 126 25.60 -15.32 -5.70
CA ILE A 126 26.10 -14.09 -6.31
C ILE A 126 26.61 -14.37 -7.73
N THR A 127 27.41 -15.42 -7.90
CA THR A 127 27.96 -15.82 -9.20
C THR A 127 26.87 -16.19 -10.20
N GLN A 128 25.82 -16.85 -9.73
CA GLN A 128 24.64 -17.23 -10.54
C GLN A 128 23.65 -16.08 -10.73
N ALA A 129 23.93 -14.89 -10.22
CA ALA A 129 23.03 -13.74 -10.24
C ALA A 129 21.63 -14.05 -9.70
N LYS A 130 21.55 -14.89 -8.67
CA LYS A 130 20.28 -15.39 -8.12
C LYS A 130 19.46 -14.27 -7.50
N ILE A 131 18.18 -14.24 -7.84
CA ILE A 131 17.20 -13.37 -7.24
C ILE A 131 16.55 -14.11 -6.07
N LYS A 132 16.44 -13.44 -4.91
CA LYS A 132 15.66 -13.90 -3.76
C LYS A 132 14.54 -12.92 -3.50
N SER A 133 13.31 -13.41 -3.47
CA SER A 133 12.11 -12.62 -3.30
C SER A 133 11.62 -12.70 -1.85
N VAL A 134 11.15 -11.58 -1.34
CA VAL A 134 10.41 -11.49 -0.09
C VAL A 134 9.00 -11.06 -0.45
N SER A 135 7.99 -11.82 -0.01
CA SER A 135 6.59 -11.45 -0.18
C SER A 135 5.89 -11.41 1.18
N THR A 136 5.05 -10.41 1.39
CA THR A 136 4.11 -10.40 2.50
C THR A 136 2.84 -11.13 2.09
N LYS A 137 2.24 -11.85 3.04
CA LYS A 137 0.97 -12.56 2.81
C LYS A 137 -0.24 -11.62 2.83
N ASP A 138 -0.02 -10.35 3.20
CA ASP A 138 -1.08 -9.36 3.30
C ASP A 138 -1.41 -8.89 1.87
N THR A 139 -2.50 -9.41 1.36
CA THR A 139 -3.03 -9.09 0.04
C THR A 139 -3.77 -7.75 0.05
N VAL A 140 -3.89 -7.10 -1.11
CA VAL A 140 -4.70 -5.88 -1.31
C VAL A 140 -6.11 -6.05 -0.76
N THR A 141 -6.67 -7.26 -0.86
CA THR A 141 -8.01 -7.63 -0.38
C THR A 141 -8.22 -7.35 1.11
N THR A 142 -7.20 -7.58 1.94
CA THR A 142 -7.29 -7.27 3.38
C THR A 142 -7.24 -5.78 3.64
N LEU A 143 -6.58 -5.02 2.79
CA LEU A 143 -6.42 -3.57 2.94
C LEU A 143 -7.73 -2.84 2.67
N VAL A 144 -8.44 -3.13 1.56
CA VAL A 144 -9.71 -2.46 1.25
C VAL A 144 -10.80 -2.82 2.27
N SER A 145 -10.88 -4.08 2.67
CA SER A 145 -11.83 -4.49 3.71
C SER A 145 -11.57 -3.82 5.06
N SER A 146 -10.29 -3.60 5.40
CA SER A 146 -9.89 -2.86 6.60
C SER A 146 -10.19 -1.37 6.45
N LEU A 147 -10.01 -0.78 5.25
CA LEU A 147 -10.37 0.61 4.96
C LEU A 147 -11.84 0.87 5.24
N LEU A 148 -12.72 -0.02 4.79
CA LEU A 148 -14.16 0.12 5.01
C LEU A 148 -14.56 -0.02 6.47
N LYS A 149 -13.86 -0.84 7.26
CA LYS A 149 -14.09 -0.96 8.71
C LYS A 149 -13.68 0.30 9.49
N ASN A 150 -12.71 1.05 8.97
CA ASN A 150 -12.22 2.30 9.57
C ASN A 150 -12.86 3.56 8.96
N LEU A 151 -13.97 3.39 8.25
CA LEU A 151 -14.65 4.47 7.57
C LEU A 151 -15.33 5.42 8.58
N ASN A 152 -14.91 6.67 8.59
CA ASN A 152 -15.52 7.74 9.37
C ASN A 152 -16.54 8.47 8.51
N LEU A 153 -17.82 8.30 8.83
CA LEU A 153 -18.95 8.80 8.06
C LEU A 153 -19.67 9.94 8.77
N ASP A 154 -19.99 11.00 8.03
CA ASP A 154 -20.94 12.03 8.38
C ASP A 154 -22.19 11.86 7.50
N ILE A 155 -23.30 11.44 8.09
CA ILE A 155 -24.57 11.23 7.39
C ILE A 155 -25.48 12.40 7.68
N ARG A 156 -26.00 13.05 6.63
CA ARG A 156 -26.98 14.14 6.72
C ARG A 156 -28.21 13.77 5.93
N LEU A 157 -29.34 13.74 6.60
CA LEU A 157 -30.67 13.59 6.01
C LEU A 157 -31.32 14.98 5.94
N LEU A 158 -31.66 15.39 4.74
CA LEU A 158 -32.03 16.80 4.50
C LEU A 158 -33.49 17.10 4.81
N PHE A 159 -34.38 16.07 4.95
CA PHE A 159 -35.83 16.31 5.08
C PHE A 159 -36.59 15.39 6.04
N LEU A 160 -35.95 14.56 6.85
CA LEU A 160 -36.66 13.62 7.71
C LEU A 160 -36.17 13.73 9.17
N ASN A 161 -37.14 13.94 10.11
CA ASN A 161 -36.94 13.54 11.50
C ASN A 161 -36.92 12.01 11.57
N ILE A 162 -35.76 11.44 11.28
CA ILE A 162 -35.56 9.98 11.35
C ILE A 162 -35.12 9.64 12.76
N ASP A 163 -35.90 8.77 13.41
CA ASP A 163 -35.51 8.11 14.62
C ASP A 163 -34.15 7.44 14.51
N LEU A 164 -33.37 7.43 15.62
CA LEU A 164 -32.01 6.86 15.67
C LEU A 164 -31.91 5.42 15.14
N GLY A 165 -33.02 4.66 15.14
CA GLY A 165 -33.10 3.34 14.49
C GLY A 165 -32.91 3.36 12.97
N GLY A 166 -33.37 4.43 12.30
CA GLY A 166 -33.18 4.60 10.86
C GLY A 166 -31.75 4.87 10.45
N LEU A 167 -30.96 5.58 11.28
CA LEU A 167 -29.54 5.84 11.03
C LEU A 167 -28.70 4.55 11.07
N ALA A 168 -28.97 3.65 12.01
CA ALA A 168 -28.28 2.36 12.09
C ALA A 168 -28.58 1.48 10.86
N GLY A 169 -29.81 1.55 10.34
CA GLY A 169 -30.20 0.89 9.09
C GLY A 169 -29.42 1.42 7.87
N ILE A 170 -29.28 2.74 7.76
CA ILE A 170 -28.51 3.37 6.68
C ILE A 170 -27.02 3.01 6.77
N GLN A 171 -26.43 3.03 7.95
CA GLN A 171 -25.03 2.64 8.14
C GLN A 171 -24.79 1.18 7.75
N SER A 172 -25.68 0.27 8.15
CA SER A 172 -25.56 -1.15 7.79
C SER A 172 -25.77 -1.38 6.29
N ALA A 173 -26.75 -0.71 5.67
CA ALA A 173 -26.97 -0.77 4.23
C ALA A 173 -25.76 -0.24 3.45
N LEU A 174 -25.18 0.87 3.88
CA LEU A 174 -23.98 1.43 3.27
C LEU A 174 -22.77 0.49 3.44
N ALA A 175 -22.56 -0.07 4.64
CA ALA A 175 -21.50 -1.02 4.89
C ALA A 175 -21.61 -2.28 4.00
N ASN A 176 -22.83 -2.83 3.87
CA ASN A 176 -23.08 -3.97 2.98
C ASN A 176 -22.84 -3.62 1.50
N THR A 177 -23.25 -2.41 1.09
CA THR A 177 -23.02 -1.90 -0.25
C THR A 177 -21.53 -1.74 -0.55
N LEU A 178 -20.79 -1.13 0.36
CA LEU A 178 -19.34 -0.97 0.25
C LEU A 178 -18.64 -2.34 0.25
N ALA A 179 -19.11 -3.28 1.07
CA ALA A 179 -18.58 -4.66 1.06
C ALA A 179 -18.80 -5.36 -0.29
N ALA A 180 -19.94 -5.15 -0.92
CA ALA A 180 -20.23 -5.74 -2.25
C ALA A 180 -19.32 -5.19 -3.36
N VAL A 181 -18.86 -3.93 -3.26
CA VAL A 181 -17.94 -3.34 -4.24
C VAL A 181 -16.47 -3.54 -3.89
N THR A 182 -16.17 -4.10 -2.72
CA THR A 182 -14.78 -4.33 -2.27
C THR A 182 -14.02 -5.25 -3.24
N ALA A 183 -14.58 -6.39 -3.62
CA ALA A 183 -13.91 -7.35 -4.48
C ALA A 183 -13.63 -6.79 -5.89
N PRO A 184 -14.57 -6.11 -6.58
CA PRO A 184 -14.29 -5.43 -7.85
C PRO A 184 -13.23 -4.34 -7.73
N VAL A 185 -13.25 -3.57 -6.64
CA VAL A 185 -12.25 -2.50 -6.40
C VAL A 185 -10.86 -3.09 -6.17
N ASP A 186 -10.76 -4.15 -5.37
CA ASP A 186 -9.50 -4.87 -5.15
C ASP A 186 -8.91 -5.39 -6.47
N GLN A 187 -9.76 -6.00 -7.30
CA GLN A 187 -9.34 -6.51 -8.60
C GLN A 187 -8.88 -5.41 -9.53
N LEU A 188 -9.59 -4.28 -9.54
CA LEU A 188 -9.20 -3.10 -10.30
C LEU A 188 -7.83 -2.58 -9.85
N LEU A 189 -7.65 -2.37 -8.55
CA LEU A 189 -6.39 -1.90 -7.97
C LEU A 189 -5.25 -2.86 -8.28
N TYR A 190 -5.47 -4.16 -8.09
CA TYR A 190 -4.48 -5.18 -8.42
C TYR A 190 -4.05 -5.11 -9.88
N ASN A 191 -5.01 -5.05 -10.82
CA ASN A 191 -4.73 -4.98 -12.25
C ASN A 191 -3.99 -3.69 -12.63
N VAL A 192 -4.39 -2.53 -12.07
CA VAL A 192 -3.73 -1.25 -12.32
C VAL A 192 -2.29 -1.28 -11.82
N LEU A 193 -2.05 -1.77 -10.60
CA LEU A 193 -0.71 -1.89 -10.04
C LEU A 193 0.15 -2.88 -10.82
N LEU A 194 -0.43 -3.98 -11.30
CA LEU A 194 0.27 -4.95 -12.14
C LEU A 194 0.70 -4.33 -13.47
N VAL A 195 -0.17 -3.55 -14.12
CA VAL A 195 0.16 -2.82 -15.38
C VAL A 195 1.26 -1.80 -15.15
N LEU A 196 1.27 -1.14 -13.98
CA LEU A 196 2.32 -0.21 -13.59
C LEU A 196 3.63 -0.91 -13.17
N GLY A 197 3.66 -2.25 -13.13
CA GLY A 197 4.81 -3.02 -12.68
C GLY A 197 5.06 -2.92 -11.17
N VAL A 198 4.03 -2.53 -10.40
CA VAL A 198 4.10 -2.36 -8.95
C VAL A 198 3.53 -3.58 -8.27
N LYS A 199 4.34 -4.26 -7.48
CA LYS A 199 3.90 -5.38 -6.64
C LYS A 199 3.86 -4.94 -5.18
N ILE A 200 2.66 -4.94 -4.61
CA ILE A 200 2.49 -4.62 -3.19
C ILE A 200 3.01 -5.78 -2.35
N GLY A 201 3.86 -5.45 -1.38
CA GLY A 201 4.36 -6.44 -0.42
C GLY A 201 5.35 -7.45 -1.00
N GLU A 202 5.89 -7.22 -2.20
CA GLU A 202 6.93 -8.06 -2.80
C GLU A 202 8.19 -7.24 -3.10
N ALA A 203 9.34 -7.80 -2.78
CA ALA A 203 10.63 -7.20 -3.10
C ALA A 203 11.60 -8.28 -3.61
N ASP A 204 12.14 -8.05 -4.80
CA ASP A 204 13.16 -8.87 -5.42
C ASP A 204 14.54 -8.28 -5.13
N VAL A 205 15.40 -9.07 -4.53
CA VAL A 205 16.76 -8.65 -4.15
C VAL A 205 17.79 -9.52 -4.85
N ARG A 206 18.79 -8.87 -5.38
CA ARG A 206 19.98 -9.52 -5.98
C ARG A 206 21.23 -8.83 -5.49
N VAL A 207 22.22 -9.60 -5.09
CA VAL A 207 23.58 -9.14 -4.84
C VAL A 207 24.41 -9.38 -6.11
N THR A 208 25.02 -8.34 -6.64
CA THR A 208 25.76 -8.41 -7.92
C THR A 208 27.22 -8.77 -7.75
N ASP A 209 27.82 -8.40 -6.62
CA ASP A 209 29.24 -8.66 -6.33
C ASP A 209 29.50 -8.52 -4.83
N VAL A 210 30.50 -9.25 -4.32
CA VAL A 210 31.07 -9.08 -2.99
C VAL A 210 32.59 -9.11 -3.10
N ARG A 211 33.24 -8.11 -2.54
CA ARG A 211 34.69 -8.00 -2.54
C ARG A 211 35.23 -8.22 -1.15
N CYS A 212 35.91 -9.34 -0.97
CA CYS A 212 36.56 -9.78 0.25
C CYS A 212 38.06 -9.47 0.26
N GLN A 213 38.47 -8.36 -0.34
CA GLN A 213 39.86 -7.95 -0.29
C GLN A 213 40.13 -7.14 0.97
N GLN A 214 41.10 -7.54 1.76
CA GLN A 214 41.65 -6.71 2.83
C GLN A 214 42.34 -5.50 2.20
N PRO A 215 42.09 -4.26 2.65
CA PRO A 215 42.84 -3.12 2.21
C PRO A 215 44.32 -3.34 2.58
N ALA A 216 45.18 -3.55 1.59
CA ALA A 216 46.62 -3.55 1.83
C ALA A 216 47.08 -2.08 1.89
N LEU A 217 47.58 -1.69 3.07
CA LEU A 217 48.32 -0.42 3.19
C LEU A 217 49.64 -0.59 2.44
N VAL A 218 49.77 0.08 1.30
CA VAL A 218 51.06 0.16 0.60
C VAL A 218 51.79 1.38 1.15
N GLN A 219 52.91 1.16 1.84
CA GLN A 219 53.84 2.22 2.22
C GLN A 219 54.66 2.65 1.02
#